data_44e2411c4d1155b1ed831a2198200f8a
#
_entry.id   44e2411c4d1155b1ed831a2198200f8a
#
_cell.length_a   1.000
_cell.length_b   1.000
_cell.length_c   1.000
_cell.angle_alpha   90.00
_cell.angle_beta   90.00
_cell.angle_gamma   90.00
#
_symmetry.space_group_name_H-M   'P 1'
#
loop_
_entity.id
_entity.type
_entity.pdbx_description
1 polymer ?
#
loop_
_entity_poly.entity_id
_entity_poly.type
_entity_poly.pdbx_seq_one_letter_code
_entity_poly.pdbx_strand_id
1 'polypeptide(L)'
;MPDEKVLQVAILIWGCAFCAIAALCIFLSSNYDREKRRYLILMESFASLLLLMDAMAHIFSGYPGVPGSVMVRISSFLVFLLSDVVLLCFHIYVCVYLFSKRERRTLKRVKAGYVIAAAEVAFVVISQFTHWYYYIDGDNCYHRAPLYIMSILLSAAGLLIDLTLLLQYKKRVSRKLLFSMLSCIVLPAVAAAVQAFRYGMSLIDFSVGISMIIMFIVTMTELNQEMYELISREGKIKERLEIATILNKCIAELISGEDEDAAISNLLRIISGYFDGDRSYIVQIDEKRNVCTNTYEYAMNGVTAEKDNLQEVPMEMLDIWMDSFRKNGLYYIPDIEEEQGAAVL
;
A
#
# COMPACT_ATOMS: atom_id res chain seq x y z
N MET A 1 -19.35 -30.00 24.11
CA MET A 1 -20.08 -28.73 24.30
C MET A 1 -19.34 -27.65 25.10
N PRO A 2 -18.73 -27.88 26.29
CA PRO A 2 -17.89 -26.85 26.91
C PRO A 2 -16.71 -26.43 26.02
N ASP A 3 -16.08 -27.39 25.34
CA ASP A 3 -14.90 -27.17 24.52
C ASP A 3 -15.19 -26.31 23.26
N GLU A 4 -16.36 -26.49 22.64
CA GLU A 4 -16.77 -25.68 21.48
C GLU A 4 -17.00 -24.21 21.84
N LYS A 5 -17.63 -23.96 23.03
CA LYS A 5 -17.84 -22.58 23.51
C LYS A 5 -16.52 -21.89 23.84
N VAL A 6 -15.59 -22.60 24.48
CA VAL A 6 -14.25 -22.09 24.80
C VAL A 6 -13.48 -21.75 23.53
N LEU A 7 -13.49 -22.65 22.54
CA LEU A 7 -12.83 -22.42 21.26
C LEU A 7 -13.42 -21.19 20.53
N GLN A 8 -14.73 -21.05 20.49
CA GLN A 8 -15.40 -19.93 19.86
C GLN A 8 -15.01 -18.59 20.52
N VAL A 9 -15.06 -18.52 21.86
CA VAL A 9 -14.65 -17.33 22.61
C VAL A 9 -13.19 -17.01 22.36
N ALA A 10 -12.31 -18.01 22.35
CA ALA A 10 -10.89 -17.81 22.06
C ALA A 10 -10.67 -17.21 20.65
N ILE A 11 -11.34 -17.73 19.62
CA ILE A 11 -11.26 -17.21 18.25
C ILE A 11 -11.74 -15.77 18.17
N LEU A 12 -12.84 -15.42 18.83
CA LEU A 12 -13.39 -14.05 18.85
C LEU A 12 -12.41 -13.07 19.54
N ILE A 13 -11.79 -13.48 20.65
CA ILE A 13 -10.78 -12.66 21.36
C ILE A 13 -9.53 -12.47 20.47
N TRP A 14 -9.06 -13.51 19.79
CA TRP A 14 -7.95 -13.38 18.85
C TRP A 14 -8.30 -12.43 17.70
N GLY A 15 -9.47 -12.57 17.09
CA GLY A 15 -9.95 -11.66 16.06
C GLY A 15 -10.02 -10.21 16.55
N CYS A 16 -10.54 -9.98 17.76
CA CYS A 16 -10.56 -8.67 18.41
C CYS A 16 -9.16 -8.07 18.51
N ALA A 17 -8.19 -8.84 19.04
CA ALA A 17 -6.80 -8.39 19.17
C ALA A 17 -6.17 -8.03 17.81
N PHE A 18 -6.39 -8.85 16.78
CA PHE A 18 -5.90 -8.57 15.42
C PHE A 18 -6.47 -7.29 14.85
N CYS A 19 -7.78 -7.07 14.93
CA CYS A 19 -8.42 -5.85 14.43
C CYS A 19 -7.94 -4.60 15.22
N ALA A 20 -7.74 -4.72 16.53
CA ALA A 20 -7.19 -3.63 17.35
C ALA A 20 -5.75 -3.26 16.93
N ILE A 21 -4.89 -4.27 16.72
CA ILE A 21 -3.52 -4.06 16.22
C ILE A 21 -3.55 -3.47 14.82
N ALA A 22 -4.41 -3.96 13.92
CA ALA A 22 -4.58 -3.43 12.58
C ALA A 22 -4.97 -1.96 12.60
N ALA A 23 -5.97 -1.58 13.42
CA ALA A 23 -6.37 -0.18 13.59
C ALA A 23 -5.22 0.69 14.07
N LEU A 24 -4.41 0.22 15.03
CA LEU A 24 -3.24 0.92 15.54
C LEU A 24 -2.17 1.10 14.48
N CYS A 25 -1.84 0.05 13.71
CA CYS A 25 -0.87 0.11 12.63
C CYS A 25 -1.29 1.12 11.54
N ILE A 26 -2.57 1.12 11.16
CA ILE A 26 -3.12 2.09 10.20
C ILE A 26 -3.06 3.51 10.77
N PHE A 27 -3.36 3.68 12.06
CA PHE A 27 -3.28 4.99 12.73
C PHE A 27 -1.87 5.56 12.73
N LEU A 28 -0.85 4.74 12.96
CA LEU A 28 0.56 5.13 12.95
C LEU A 28 1.10 5.39 11.52
N SER A 29 0.44 4.86 10.49
CA SER A 29 0.84 5.09 9.10
C SER A 29 0.52 6.51 8.66
N SER A 30 1.54 7.35 8.44
CA SER A 30 1.37 8.76 8.04
C SER A 30 1.08 8.96 6.55
N ASN A 31 1.41 7.99 5.70
CA ASN A 31 1.45 8.15 4.25
C ASN A 31 0.15 7.77 3.53
N TYR A 32 -0.91 7.52 4.27
CA TYR A 32 -2.22 7.15 3.71
C TYR A 32 -3.14 8.36 3.59
N ASP A 33 -3.94 8.41 2.52
CA ASP A 33 -4.97 9.44 2.35
C ASP A 33 -5.83 9.57 3.60
N ARG A 34 -5.97 10.79 4.14
CA ARG A 34 -6.62 11.04 5.43
C ARG A 34 -8.05 10.53 5.50
N GLU A 35 -8.82 10.66 4.40
CA GLU A 35 -10.22 10.25 4.38
C GLU A 35 -10.34 8.72 4.37
N LYS A 36 -9.58 8.03 3.52
CA LYS A 36 -9.53 6.57 3.43
C LYS A 36 -9.02 5.96 4.74
N ARG A 37 -7.94 6.51 5.30
CA ARG A 37 -7.35 6.10 6.57
C ARG A 37 -8.35 6.15 7.71
N ARG A 38 -9.09 7.27 7.84
CA ARG A 38 -10.07 7.45 8.90
C ARG A 38 -11.14 6.36 8.89
N TYR A 39 -11.73 6.07 7.72
CA TYR A 39 -12.79 5.07 7.64
C TYR A 39 -12.28 3.65 7.81
N LEU A 40 -11.06 3.36 7.37
CA LEU A 40 -10.45 2.05 7.61
C LEU A 40 -10.15 1.84 9.12
N ILE A 41 -9.62 2.86 9.82
CA ILE A 41 -9.41 2.81 11.28
C ILE A 41 -10.75 2.59 11.99
N LEU A 42 -11.79 3.33 11.63
CA LEU A 42 -13.10 3.18 12.25
C LEU A 42 -13.67 1.77 12.04
N MET A 43 -13.54 1.24 10.83
CA MET A 43 -14.01 -0.10 10.49
C MET A 43 -13.30 -1.18 11.30
N GLU A 44 -11.96 -1.14 11.38
CA GLU A 44 -11.16 -2.08 12.18
C GLU A 44 -11.45 -1.94 13.69
N SER A 45 -11.60 -0.71 14.19
CA SER A 45 -11.89 -0.46 15.59
C SER A 45 -13.29 -0.97 16.00
N PHE A 46 -14.30 -0.73 15.15
CA PHE A 46 -15.65 -1.23 15.40
C PHE A 46 -15.74 -2.74 15.22
N ALA A 47 -15.00 -3.33 14.28
CA ALA A 47 -14.91 -4.78 14.15
C ALA A 47 -14.24 -5.43 15.39
N SER A 48 -13.19 -4.82 15.91
CA SER A 48 -12.56 -5.26 17.16
C SER A 48 -13.56 -5.24 18.33
N LEU A 49 -14.31 -4.15 18.47
CA LEU A 49 -15.32 -4.03 19.52
C LEU A 49 -16.49 -5.00 19.33
N LEU A 50 -16.92 -5.22 18.08
CA LEU A 50 -17.92 -6.23 17.73
C LEU A 50 -17.52 -7.62 18.21
N LEU A 51 -16.31 -8.06 17.86
CA LEU A 51 -15.80 -9.37 18.26
C LEU A 51 -15.65 -9.52 19.77
N LEU A 52 -15.27 -8.44 20.46
CA LEU A 52 -15.23 -8.41 21.91
C LEU A 52 -16.61 -8.56 22.53
N MET A 53 -17.61 -7.82 22.03
CA MET A 53 -18.98 -7.90 22.53
C MET A 53 -19.61 -9.26 22.25
N ASP A 54 -19.33 -9.87 21.11
CA ASP A 54 -19.80 -11.23 20.81
C ASP A 54 -19.15 -12.27 21.76
N ALA A 55 -17.85 -12.16 22.01
CA ALA A 55 -17.18 -12.99 23.01
C ALA A 55 -17.82 -12.84 24.41
N MET A 56 -18.14 -11.61 24.82
CA MET A 56 -18.81 -11.34 26.11
C MET A 56 -20.23 -11.91 26.13
N ALA A 57 -20.99 -11.81 25.03
CA ALA A 57 -22.31 -12.42 24.93
C ALA A 57 -22.25 -13.94 25.16
N HIS A 58 -21.23 -14.60 24.58
CA HIS A 58 -21.02 -16.03 24.79
C HIS A 58 -20.54 -16.38 26.20
N ILE A 59 -19.65 -15.59 26.81
CA ILE A 59 -19.15 -15.84 28.18
C ILE A 59 -20.29 -15.76 29.19
N PHE A 60 -21.10 -14.71 29.11
CA PHE A 60 -22.17 -14.44 30.08
C PHE A 60 -23.50 -15.13 29.79
N SER A 61 -23.68 -15.77 28.63
CA SER A 61 -24.85 -16.57 28.32
C SER A 61 -25.00 -17.74 29.28
N GLY A 62 -26.15 -17.76 30.01
CA GLY A 62 -26.43 -18.74 31.06
C GLY A 62 -25.74 -18.44 32.40
N TYR A 63 -25.07 -17.30 32.58
CA TYR A 63 -24.49 -16.92 33.85
C TYR A 63 -25.56 -16.42 34.82
N PRO A 64 -25.67 -16.98 36.03
CA PRO A 64 -26.75 -16.66 36.95
C PRO A 64 -26.63 -15.25 37.56
N GLY A 65 -27.79 -14.68 37.92
CA GLY A 65 -27.87 -13.43 38.65
C GLY A 65 -27.86 -12.17 37.79
N VAL A 66 -27.92 -11.02 38.46
CA VAL A 66 -28.01 -9.70 37.83
C VAL A 66 -26.83 -9.38 36.91
N PRO A 67 -25.56 -9.68 37.26
CA PRO A 67 -24.45 -9.41 36.35
C PRO A 67 -24.56 -10.15 35.02
N GLY A 68 -24.98 -11.42 35.02
CA GLY A 68 -25.21 -12.20 33.81
C GLY A 68 -26.29 -11.56 32.93
N SER A 69 -27.44 -11.22 33.53
CA SER A 69 -28.56 -10.60 32.82
C SER A 69 -28.18 -9.26 32.15
N VAL A 70 -27.48 -8.39 32.88
CA VAL A 70 -27.07 -7.09 32.36
C VAL A 70 -26.04 -7.25 31.24
N MET A 71 -25.02 -8.09 31.43
CA MET A 71 -23.96 -8.27 30.45
C MET A 71 -24.45 -8.91 29.16
N VAL A 72 -25.29 -9.95 29.21
CA VAL A 72 -25.86 -10.59 28.02
C VAL A 72 -26.72 -9.61 27.21
N ARG A 73 -27.53 -8.79 27.88
CA ARG A 73 -28.39 -7.79 27.22
C ARG A 73 -27.57 -6.70 26.53
N ILE A 74 -26.59 -6.14 27.22
CA ILE A 74 -25.72 -5.09 26.67
C ILE A 74 -24.88 -5.64 25.51
N SER A 75 -24.23 -6.79 25.70
CA SER A 75 -23.37 -7.36 24.66
C SER A 75 -24.18 -7.79 23.44
N SER A 76 -25.33 -8.44 23.61
CA SER A 76 -26.18 -8.83 22.45
C SER A 76 -26.69 -7.60 21.70
N PHE A 77 -27.09 -6.52 22.38
CA PHE A 77 -27.48 -5.28 21.72
C PHE A 77 -26.31 -4.67 20.93
N LEU A 78 -25.13 -4.60 21.54
CA LEU A 78 -23.95 -4.04 20.90
C LEU A 78 -23.46 -4.89 19.72
N VAL A 79 -23.60 -6.20 19.75
CA VAL A 79 -23.29 -7.06 18.60
C VAL A 79 -24.10 -6.64 17.38
N PHE A 80 -25.41 -6.51 17.47
CA PHE A 80 -26.24 -6.07 16.34
C PHE A 80 -25.87 -4.64 15.91
N LEU A 81 -25.80 -3.71 16.85
CA LEU A 81 -25.49 -2.31 16.55
C LEU A 81 -24.11 -2.14 15.89
N LEU A 82 -23.10 -2.82 16.41
CA LEU A 82 -21.74 -2.72 15.86
C LEU A 82 -21.60 -3.39 14.50
N SER A 83 -22.34 -4.50 14.27
CA SER A 83 -22.41 -5.11 12.94
C SER A 83 -22.92 -4.11 11.89
N ASP A 84 -24.01 -3.39 12.19
CA ASP A 84 -24.55 -2.36 11.29
C ASP A 84 -23.58 -1.19 11.10
N VAL A 85 -22.88 -0.77 12.17
CA VAL A 85 -21.86 0.29 12.11
C VAL A 85 -20.67 -0.12 11.26
N VAL A 86 -20.19 -1.37 11.37
CA VAL A 86 -19.10 -1.90 10.52
C VAL A 86 -19.53 -1.89 9.05
N LEU A 87 -20.74 -2.33 8.74
CA LEU A 87 -21.30 -2.31 7.38
C LEU A 87 -21.41 -0.87 6.85
N LEU A 88 -21.87 0.07 7.67
CA LEU A 88 -21.90 1.49 7.30
C LEU A 88 -20.49 2.04 7.01
N CYS A 89 -19.52 1.74 7.87
CA CYS A 89 -18.13 2.15 7.65
C CYS A 89 -17.56 1.55 6.36
N PHE A 90 -17.87 0.28 6.08
CA PHE A 90 -17.50 -0.38 4.82
C PHE A 90 -18.12 0.30 3.61
N HIS A 91 -19.43 0.58 3.64
CA HIS A 91 -20.11 1.33 2.57
C HIS A 91 -19.45 2.68 2.31
N ILE A 92 -19.16 3.44 3.37
CA ILE A 92 -18.49 4.73 3.26
C ILE A 92 -17.09 4.54 2.67
N TYR A 93 -16.32 3.56 3.13
CA TYR A 93 -14.98 3.27 2.64
C TYR A 93 -14.97 2.94 1.14
N VAL A 94 -15.88 2.07 0.68
CA VAL A 94 -16.08 1.77 -0.75
C VAL A 94 -16.41 3.04 -1.53
N CYS A 95 -17.33 3.87 -1.02
CA CYS A 95 -17.73 5.11 -1.67
C CYS A 95 -16.59 6.16 -1.71
N VAL A 96 -15.76 6.25 -0.67
CA VAL A 96 -14.60 7.14 -0.62
C VAL A 96 -13.55 6.69 -1.64
N TYR A 97 -13.42 5.39 -1.83
CA TYR A 97 -12.44 4.84 -2.77
C TYR A 97 -12.87 5.01 -4.22
N LEU A 98 -14.14 4.77 -4.51
CA LEU A 98 -14.66 4.78 -5.88
C LEU A 98 -14.99 6.17 -6.41
N PHE A 99 -15.40 7.10 -5.55
CA PHE A 99 -16.03 8.35 -5.96
C PHE A 99 -15.44 9.59 -5.29
N SER A 100 -15.36 10.67 -6.06
CA SER A 100 -15.09 12.01 -5.53
C SER A 100 -16.23 12.50 -4.62
N LYS A 101 -15.97 13.50 -3.78
CA LYS A 101 -16.97 14.09 -2.87
C LYS A 101 -18.23 14.57 -3.62
N ARG A 102 -18.08 15.08 -4.85
CA ARG A 102 -19.18 15.55 -5.69
C ARG A 102 -20.04 14.39 -6.21
N GLU A 103 -19.41 13.34 -6.73
CA GLU A 103 -20.09 12.15 -7.22
C GLU A 103 -20.89 11.44 -6.11
N ARG A 104 -20.32 11.30 -4.91
CA ARG A 104 -20.98 10.69 -3.74
C ARG A 104 -22.31 11.38 -3.38
N ARG A 105 -22.39 12.72 -3.53
CA ARG A 105 -23.62 13.50 -3.25
C ARG A 105 -24.72 13.30 -4.29
N THR A 106 -24.39 12.89 -5.50
CA THR A 106 -25.34 12.78 -6.62
C THR A 106 -25.84 11.38 -6.88
N LEU A 107 -25.05 10.35 -6.58
CA LEU A 107 -25.37 8.96 -6.89
C LEU A 107 -26.47 8.42 -5.99
N LYS A 108 -27.61 8.02 -6.62
CA LYS A 108 -28.77 7.48 -5.90
C LYS A 108 -28.43 6.19 -5.10
N ARG A 109 -27.58 5.32 -5.64
CA ARG A 109 -27.17 4.06 -4.96
C ARG A 109 -26.37 4.31 -3.69
N VAL A 110 -25.47 5.30 -3.70
CA VAL A 110 -24.72 5.72 -2.50
C VAL A 110 -25.68 6.20 -1.42
N LYS A 111 -26.69 7.03 -1.80
CA LYS A 111 -27.73 7.47 -0.86
C LYS A 111 -28.58 6.31 -0.34
N ALA A 112 -28.91 5.34 -1.21
CA ALA A 112 -29.67 4.16 -0.81
C ALA A 112 -28.94 3.33 0.26
N GLY A 113 -27.59 3.17 0.14
CA GLY A 113 -26.77 2.52 1.17
C GLY A 113 -26.89 3.22 2.53
N TYR A 114 -26.81 4.54 2.58
CA TYR A 114 -27.01 5.29 3.84
C TYR A 114 -28.42 5.14 4.41
N VAL A 115 -29.44 5.09 3.56
CA VAL A 115 -30.84 4.91 4.01
C VAL A 115 -31.01 3.50 4.61
N ILE A 116 -30.45 2.47 3.97
CA ILE A 116 -30.51 1.10 4.49
C ILE A 116 -29.80 1.03 5.84
N ALA A 117 -28.58 1.55 5.95
CA ALA A 117 -27.83 1.55 7.23
C ALA A 117 -28.57 2.31 8.34
N ALA A 118 -29.22 3.44 8.02
CA ALA A 118 -30.05 4.15 9.00
C ALA A 118 -31.27 3.32 9.43
N ALA A 119 -31.89 2.59 8.49
CA ALA A 119 -32.99 1.68 8.79
C ALA A 119 -32.55 0.51 9.68
N GLU A 120 -31.39 -0.11 9.41
CA GLU A 120 -30.80 -1.18 10.24
C GLU A 120 -30.65 -0.74 11.69
N VAL A 121 -29.99 0.36 11.93
CA VAL A 121 -29.81 0.93 13.28
C VAL A 121 -31.16 1.22 13.95
N ALA A 122 -32.12 1.79 13.23
CA ALA A 122 -33.44 2.06 13.74
C ALA A 122 -34.17 0.77 14.17
N PHE A 123 -34.11 -0.27 13.33
CA PHE A 123 -34.74 -1.58 13.65
C PHE A 123 -34.06 -2.27 14.85
N VAL A 124 -32.73 -2.18 14.99
CA VAL A 124 -32.02 -2.70 16.17
C VAL A 124 -32.49 -2.00 17.44
N VAL A 125 -32.64 -0.66 17.43
CA VAL A 125 -33.15 0.10 18.58
C VAL A 125 -34.60 -0.27 18.89
N ILE A 126 -35.47 -0.35 17.89
CA ILE A 126 -36.89 -0.77 18.06
C ILE A 126 -36.98 -2.18 18.63
N SER A 127 -36.10 -3.08 18.19
CA SER A 127 -36.04 -4.46 18.63
C SER A 127 -35.76 -4.61 20.14
N GLN A 128 -35.13 -3.60 20.78
CA GLN A 128 -34.94 -3.63 22.23
C GLN A 128 -36.26 -3.60 23.00
N PHE A 129 -37.27 -2.95 22.44
CA PHE A 129 -38.62 -2.80 23.06
C PHE A 129 -39.62 -3.82 22.57
N THR A 130 -39.44 -4.30 21.34
CA THR A 130 -40.43 -5.21 20.68
C THR A 130 -39.98 -6.65 20.68
N HIS A 131 -38.72 -6.94 21.02
CA HIS A 131 -38.15 -8.29 20.93
C HIS A 131 -38.25 -8.92 19.52
N TRP A 132 -38.17 -8.12 18.46
CA TRP A 132 -38.30 -8.59 17.09
C TRP A 132 -37.15 -9.47 16.60
N TYR A 133 -35.91 -9.10 16.96
CA TYR A 133 -34.73 -9.82 16.49
C TYR A 133 -34.32 -10.94 17.45
N TYR A 134 -34.40 -10.67 18.76
CA TYR A 134 -34.02 -11.62 19.80
C TYR A 134 -34.69 -11.31 21.14
N TYR A 135 -34.69 -12.30 22.00
CA TYR A 135 -35.06 -12.13 23.42
C TYR A 135 -34.09 -12.92 24.31
N ILE A 136 -34.05 -12.57 25.56
CA ILE A 136 -33.23 -13.22 26.59
C ILE A 136 -34.22 -13.78 27.62
N ASP A 137 -34.10 -15.08 27.87
CA ASP A 137 -34.96 -15.78 28.80
C ASP A 137 -34.59 -15.55 30.28
N GLY A 138 -35.33 -16.23 31.19
CA GLY A 138 -35.10 -16.13 32.64
C GLY A 138 -33.75 -16.72 33.11
N ASP A 139 -33.15 -17.60 32.32
CA ASP A 139 -31.87 -18.25 32.56
C ASP A 139 -30.70 -17.47 31.92
N ASN A 140 -30.96 -16.26 31.45
CA ASN A 140 -29.99 -15.39 30.77
C ASN A 140 -29.41 -15.99 29.46
N CYS A 141 -30.19 -16.82 28.79
CA CYS A 141 -29.84 -17.40 27.49
C CYS A 141 -30.46 -16.58 26.33
N TYR A 142 -29.65 -16.39 25.28
CA TYR A 142 -30.04 -15.70 24.05
C TYR A 142 -30.92 -16.63 23.16
N HIS A 143 -32.01 -16.12 22.65
CA HIS A 143 -32.87 -16.79 21.68
C HIS A 143 -33.20 -15.90 20.49
N ARG A 144 -33.16 -16.46 19.27
CA ARG A 144 -33.56 -15.75 18.06
C ARG A 144 -35.09 -15.63 18.03
N ALA A 145 -35.58 -14.43 17.71
CA ALA A 145 -36.99 -14.15 17.52
C ALA A 145 -37.39 -14.33 16.03
N PRO A 146 -38.72 -14.42 15.72
CA PRO A 146 -39.18 -14.69 14.35
C PRO A 146 -38.71 -13.71 13.28
N LEU A 147 -38.54 -12.44 13.63
CA LEU A 147 -38.05 -11.40 12.70
C LEU A 147 -36.55 -11.27 12.63
N TYR A 148 -35.77 -12.16 13.27
CA TYR A 148 -34.29 -12.20 13.14
C TYR A 148 -33.84 -12.23 11.68
N ILE A 149 -34.57 -12.88 10.78
CA ILE A 149 -34.27 -12.95 9.35
C ILE A 149 -34.25 -11.58 8.68
N MET A 150 -35.01 -10.60 9.21
CA MET A 150 -35.00 -9.22 8.66
C MET A 150 -33.66 -8.51 8.86
N SER A 151 -32.95 -8.77 9.98
CA SER A 151 -31.62 -8.21 10.17
C SER A 151 -30.66 -8.71 9.08
N ILE A 152 -30.69 -10.01 8.77
CA ILE A 152 -29.88 -10.60 7.71
C ILE A 152 -30.25 -10.03 6.33
N LEU A 153 -31.54 -9.89 6.02
CA LEU A 153 -31.99 -9.40 4.72
C LEU A 153 -31.64 -7.93 4.48
N LEU A 154 -31.75 -7.08 5.51
CA LEU A 154 -31.35 -5.67 5.39
C LEU A 154 -29.85 -5.55 5.13
N SER A 155 -29.03 -6.22 5.93
CA SER A 155 -27.57 -6.22 5.77
C SER A 155 -27.16 -6.78 4.40
N ALA A 156 -27.81 -7.83 3.93
CA ALA A 156 -27.60 -8.38 2.59
C ALA A 156 -27.95 -7.36 1.49
N ALA A 157 -29.03 -6.58 1.66
CA ALA A 157 -29.39 -5.52 0.70
C ALA A 157 -28.33 -4.41 0.64
N GLY A 158 -27.76 -3.99 1.79
CA GLY A 158 -26.64 -3.06 1.85
C GLY A 158 -25.40 -3.60 1.12
N LEU A 159 -25.01 -4.84 1.43
CA LEU A 159 -23.86 -5.51 0.79
C LEU A 159 -24.09 -5.71 -0.72
N LEU A 160 -25.30 -5.97 -1.18
CA LEU A 160 -25.62 -6.05 -2.62
C LEU A 160 -25.44 -4.72 -3.33
N ILE A 161 -25.77 -3.59 -2.69
CA ILE A 161 -25.48 -2.27 -3.25
C ILE A 161 -23.97 -2.11 -3.43
N ASP A 162 -23.18 -2.40 -2.40
CA ASP A 162 -21.73 -2.29 -2.46
C ASP A 162 -21.11 -3.22 -3.50
N LEU A 163 -21.60 -4.45 -3.60
CA LEU A 163 -21.19 -5.39 -4.64
C LEU A 163 -21.44 -4.82 -6.05
N THR A 164 -22.63 -4.26 -6.29
CA THR A 164 -22.96 -3.66 -7.60
C THR A 164 -22.09 -2.45 -7.92
N LEU A 165 -21.75 -1.62 -6.92
CA LEU A 165 -20.84 -0.50 -7.07
C LEU A 165 -19.41 -0.98 -7.40
N LEU A 166 -18.88 -1.93 -6.65
CA LEU A 166 -17.56 -2.50 -6.87
C LEU A 166 -17.41 -3.14 -8.25
N LEU A 167 -18.39 -3.95 -8.67
CA LEU A 167 -18.36 -4.60 -9.99
C LEU A 167 -18.48 -3.61 -11.14
N GLN A 168 -19.32 -2.59 -11.02
CA GLN A 168 -19.50 -1.56 -12.03
C GLN A 168 -18.26 -0.68 -12.19
N TYR A 169 -17.62 -0.31 -11.10
CA TYR A 169 -16.49 0.63 -11.07
C TYR A 169 -15.14 -0.06 -10.79
N LYS A 170 -15.03 -1.39 -11.00
CA LYS A 170 -13.82 -2.18 -10.74
C LYS A 170 -12.52 -1.63 -11.36
N LYS A 171 -12.64 -0.87 -12.46
CA LYS A 171 -11.47 -0.24 -13.12
C LYS A 171 -10.84 0.91 -12.32
N ARG A 172 -11.55 1.44 -11.30
CA ARG A 172 -11.06 2.53 -10.43
C ARG A 172 -10.26 2.02 -9.23
N VAL A 173 -10.19 0.71 -9.04
CA VAL A 173 -9.56 0.06 -7.90
C VAL A 173 -8.52 -0.93 -8.39
N SER A 174 -7.42 -1.11 -7.65
CA SER A 174 -6.46 -2.15 -7.95
C SER A 174 -7.08 -3.55 -7.82
N ARG A 175 -6.55 -4.54 -8.52
CA ARG A 175 -7.07 -5.92 -8.45
C ARG A 175 -6.96 -6.50 -7.04
N LYS A 176 -5.89 -6.19 -6.31
CA LYS A 176 -5.66 -6.67 -4.94
C LYS A 176 -6.68 -6.09 -3.98
N LEU A 177 -6.88 -4.77 -4.03
CA LEU A 177 -7.85 -4.10 -3.17
C LEU A 177 -9.29 -4.47 -3.51
N LEU A 178 -9.64 -4.64 -4.79
CA LEU A 178 -10.94 -5.16 -5.21
C LEU A 178 -11.20 -6.54 -4.59
N PHE A 179 -10.19 -7.44 -4.61
CA PHE A 179 -10.30 -8.75 -3.98
C PHE A 179 -10.57 -8.64 -2.47
N SER A 180 -9.85 -7.76 -1.75
CA SER A 180 -10.07 -7.58 -0.31
C SER A 180 -11.44 -6.98 0.01
N MET A 181 -11.93 -6.01 -0.78
CA MET A 181 -13.28 -5.46 -0.63
C MET A 181 -14.36 -6.52 -0.93
N LEU A 182 -14.15 -7.36 -1.94
CA LEU A 182 -15.07 -8.46 -2.25
C LEU A 182 -15.07 -9.53 -1.15
N SER A 183 -13.94 -9.79 -0.48
CA SER A 183 -13.89 -10.71 0.66
C SER A 183 -14.77 -10.24 1.82
N CYS A 184 -14.85 -8.92 2.06
CA CYS A 184 -15.75 -8.33 3.07
C CYS A 184 -17.25 -8.51 2.75
N ILE A 185 -17.60 -8.82 1.52
CA ILE A 185 -18.97 -9.12 1.12
C ILE A 185 -19.23 -10.63 1.10
N VAL A 186 -18.32 -11.37 0.45
CA VAL A 186 -18.53 -12.80 0.17
C VAL A 186 -18.40 -13.65 1.44
N LEU A 187 -17.39 -13.40 2.29
CA LEU A 187 -17.20 -14.22 3.48
C LEU A 187 -18.35 -14.10 4.48
N PRO A 188 -18.86 -12.89 4.84
CA PRO A 188 -20.03 -12.79 5.71
C PRO A 188 -21.29 -13.35 5.07
N ALA A 189 -21.49 -13.22 3.76
CA ALA A 189 -22.64 -13.77 3.07
C ALA A 189 -22.64 -15.32 3.11
N VAL A 190 -21.49 -15.95 2.87
CA VAL A 190 -21.33 -17.42 2.99
C VAL A 190 -21.53 -17.86 4.44
N ALA A 191 -20.93 -17.14 5.39
CA ALA A 191 -21.10 -17.43 6.81
C ALA A 191 -22.56 -17.32 7.26
N ALA A 192 -23.30 -16.30 6.78
CA ALA A 192 -24.73 -16.13 7.07
C ALA A 192 -25.57 -17.30 6.53
N ALA A 193 -25.28 -17.76 5.31
CA ALA A 193 -25.94 -18.93 4.73
C ALA A 193 -25.68 -20.19 5.55
N VAL A 194 -24.45 -20.43 5.99
CA VAL A 194 -24.12 -21.59 6.84
C VAL A 194 -24.76 -21.47 8.23
N GLN A 195 -24.72 -20.26 8.83
CA GLN A 195 -25.27 -19.99 10.16
C GLN A 195 -26.81 -20.12 10.19
N ALA A 196 -27.48 -19.94 9.05
CA ALA A 196 -28.91 -20.18 8.96
C ALA A 196 -29.29 -21.65 9.27
N PHE A 197 -28.41 -22.60 8.94
CA PHE A 197 -28.61 -24.03 9.18
C PHE A 197 -27.98 -24.55 10.49
N ARG A 198 -27.00 -23.79 11.07
CA ARG A 198 -26.38 -24.15 12.34
C ARG A 198 -26.64 -23.08 13.40
N TYR A 199 -27.40 -23.48 14.42
CA TYR A 199 -27.70 -22.63 15.57
C TYR A 199 -26.55 -22.64 16.57
N GLY A 200 -26.23 -21.45 17.16
CA GLY A 200 -25.31 -21.34 18.31
C GLY A 200 -23.86 -21.01 17.96
N MET A 201 -23.53 -20.79 16.68
CA MET A 201 -22.18 -20.34 16.28
C MET A 201 -22.23 -18.94 15.67
N SER A 202 -21.26 -18.07 16.05
CA SER A 202 -21.10 -16.70 15.52
C SER A 202 -20.21 -16.69 14.26
N LEU A 203 -20.62 -17.43 13.23
CA LEU A 203 -19.83 -17.56 11.99
C LEU A 203 -19.74 -16.24 11.22
N ILE A 204 -20.79 -15.41 11.28
CA ILE A 204 -20.82 -14.11 10.60
C ILE A 204 -19.73 -13.20 11.19
N ASP A 205 -19.71 -13.01 12.50
CA ASP A 205 -18.78 -12.11 13.17
C ASP A 205 -17.32 -12.57 13.02
N PHE A 206 -17.11 -13.90 13.09
CA PHE A 206 -15.81 -14.48 12.77
C PHE A 206 -15.36 -14.19 11.32
N SER A 207 -16.27 -14.30 10.35
CA SER A 207 -15.98 -14.02 8.95
C SER A 207 -15.67 -12.54 8.70
N VAL A 208 -16.33 -11.63 9.44
CA VAL A 208 -16.01 -10.20 9.45
C VAL A 208 -14.57 -10.00 9.92
N GLY A 209 -14.18 -10.62 11.04
CA GLY A 209 -12.80 -10.56 11.54
C GLY A 209 -11.75 -11.00 10.50
N ILE A 210 -11.97 -12.13 9.83
CA ILE A 210 -11.10 -12.60 8.74
C ILE A 210 -11.05 -11.58 7.59
N SER A 211 -12.19 -11.04 7.19
CA SER A 211 -12.27 -10.05 6.11
C SER A 211 -11.49 -8.78 6.45
N MET A 212 -11.54 -8.33 7.70
CA MET A 212 -10.77 -7.18 8.18
C MET A 212 -9.28 -7.44 8.12
N ILE A 213 -8.82 -8.62 8.54
CA ILE A 213 -7.40 -9.01 8.44
C ILE A 213 -6.94 -9.00 6.97
N ILE A 214 -7.72 -9.56 6.05
CA ILE A 214 -7.41 -9.54 4.62
C ILE A 214 -7.33 -8.10 4.11
N MET A 215 -8.29 -7.25 4.48
CA MET A 215 -8.32 -5.84 4.10
C MET A 215 -7.08 -5.10 4.61
N PHE A 216 -6.70 -5.30 5.86
CA PHE A 216 -5.50 -4.72 6.46
C PHE A 216 -4.24 -5.14 5.70
N ILE A 217 -4.02 -6.45 5.49
CA ILE A 217 -2.82 -6.97 4.82
C ILE A 217 -2.71 -6.40 3.41
N VAL A 218 -3.80 -6.41 2.63
CA VAL A 218 -3.80 -5.91 1.26
C VAL A 218 -3.54 -4.40 1.23
N THR A 219 -4.19 -3.64 2.11
CA THR A 219 -3.99 -2.18 2.17
C THR A 219 -2.55 -1.83 2.54
N MET A 220 -1.96 -2.52 3.53
CA MET A 220 -0.56 -2.29 3.92
C MET A 220 0.42 -2.67 2.80
N THR A 221 0.14 -3.76 2.09
CA THR A 221 0.97 -4.18 0.95
C THR A 221 0.95 -3.15 -0.18
N GLU A 222 -0.21 -2.59 -0.51
CA GLU A 222 -0.33 -1.54 -1.53
C GLU A 222 0.37 -0.24 -1.12
N LEU A 223 0.19 0.18 0.13
CA LEU A 223 0.88 1.35 0.66
C LEU A 223 2.40 1.21 0.60
N ASN A 224 2.92 0.05 0.98
CA ASN A 224 4.35 -0.20 0.90
C ASN A 224 4.85 -0.16 -0.56
N GLN A 225 4.10 -0.73 -1.51
CA GLN A 225 4.46 -0.68 -2.93
C GLN A 225 4.48 0.76 -3.46
N GLU A 226 3.46 1.56 -3.17
CA GLU A 226 3.41 2.98 -3.56
C GLU A 226 4.60 3.76 -2.96
N MET A 227 4.96 3.49 -1.71
CA MET A 227 6.10 4.10 -1.05
C MET A 227 7.43 3.75 -1.76
N TYR A 228 7.65 2.47 -2.05
CA TYR A 228 8.86 2.03 -2.77
C TYR A 228 8.98 2.67 -4.16
N GLU A 229 7.86 2.80 -4.89
CA GLU A 229 7.84 3.48 -6.18
C GLU A 229 8.17 4.97 -6.06
N LEU A 230 7.65 5.65 -5.03
CA LEU A 230 7.94 7.07 -4.79
C LEU A 230 9.42 7.29 -4.46
N ILE A 231 10.00 6.49 -3.56
CA ILE A 231 11.41 6.56 -3.19
C ILE A 231 12.31 6.30 -4.42
N SER A 232 11.97 5.29 -5.23
CA SER A 232 12.71 4.99 -6.46
C SER A 232 12.65 6.14 -7.48
N ARG A 233 11.48 6.78 -7.64
CA ARG A 233 11.32 7.94 -8.52
C ARG A 233 12.12 9.16 -8.00
N GLU A 234 12.07 9.41 -6.71
CA GLU A 234 12.83 10.49 -6.08
C GLU A 234 14.33 10.30 -6.29
N GLY A 235 14.86 9.09 -6.10
CA GLY A 235 16.26 8.76 -6.36
C GLY A 235 16.68 9.05 -7.79
N LYS A 236 15.86 8.63 -8.78
CA LYS A 236 16.12 8.89 -10.20
C LYS A 236 16.07 10.39 -10.56
N ILE A 237 15.18 11.15 -9.93
CA ILE A 237 15.09 12.61 -10.13
C ILE A 237 16.33 13.29 -9.56
N LYS A 238 16.77 12.88 -8.37
CA LYS A 238 17.98 13.41 -7.73
C LYS A 238 19.24 13.18 -8.60
N GLU A 239 19.40 11.95 -9.09
CA GLU A 239 20.52 11.59 -10.00
C GLU A 239 20.49 12.45 -11.27
N ARG A 240 19.34 12.59 -11.92
CA ARG A 240 19.20 13.44 -13.12
C ARG A 240 19.49 14.92 -12.84
N LEU A 241 19.08 15.42 -11.68
CA LEU A 241 19.36 16.80 -11.28
C LEU A 241 20.85 17.02 -11.05
N GLU A 242 21.53 16.06 -10.45
CA GLU A 242 22.98 16.08 -10.23
C GLU A 242 23.74 16.13 -11.56
N ILE A 243 23.40 15.24 -12.50
CA ILE A 243 23.96 15.22 -13.86
C ILE A 243 23.71 16.58 -14.56
N ALA A 244 22.48 17.09 -14.52
CA ALA A 244 22.14 18.37 -15.13
C ALA A 244 22.92 19.55 -14.51
N THR A 245 23.15 19.52 -13.20
CA THR A 245 23.91 20.53 -12.49
C THR A 245 25.36 20.52 -12.95
N ILE A 246 25.96 19.36 -13.12
CA ILE A 246 27.35 19.21 -13.59
C ILE A 246 27.46 19.63 -15.04
N LEU A 247 26.54 19.22 -15.91
CA LEU A 247 26.52 19.67 -17.31
C LEU A 247 26.43 21.19 -17.39
N ASN A 248 25.56 21.82 -16.59
CA ASN A 248 25.48 23.28 -16.57
C ASN A 248 26.80 23.96 -16.08
N LYS A 249 27.46 23.36 -15.11
CA LYS A 249 28.80 23.81 -14.69
C LYS A 249 29.81 23.71 -15.84
N CYS A 250 29.84 22.56 -16.51
CA CYS A 250 30.75 22.35 -17.66
C CYS A 250 30.49 23.37 -18.78
N ILE A 251 29.23 23.61 -19.13
CA ILE A 251 28.82 24.58 -20.14
C ILE A 251 29.20 26.01 -19.71
N ALA A 252 29.00 26.38 -18.44
CA ALA A 252 29.34 27.70 -17.93
C ALA A 252 30.85 27.97 -18.03
N GLU A 253 31.68 26.99 -17.69
CA GLU A 253 33.14 27.10 -17.82
C GLU A 253 33.56 27.30 -19.28
N LEU A 254 32.96 26.56 -20.21
CA LEU A 254 33.28 26.70 -21.64
C LEU A 254 32.85 28.05 -22.24
N ILE A 255 31.73 28.64 -21.76
CA ILE A 255 31.20 29.90 -22.31
C ILE A 255 31.89 31.12 -21.67
N SER A 256 32.22 31.05 -20.37
CA SER A 256 32.77 32.18 -19.61
C SER A 256 34.29 32.29 -19.64
N GLY A 257 34.99 31.27 -20.13
CA GLY A 257 36.47 31.25 -20.20
C GLY A 257 36.99 32.24 -21.22
N GLU A 258 37.77 33.25 -20.78
CA GLU A 258 38.53 34.12 -21.65
C GLU A 258 39.74 33.39 -22.25
N ASP A 259 40.18 32.33 -21.61
CA ASP A 259 41.27 31.44 -22.01
C ASP A 259 40.72 30.01 -22.23
N GLU A 260 40.79 29.54 -23.48
CA GLU A 260 40.29 28.24 -23.91
C GLU A 260 40.98 27.07 -23.19
N ASP A 261 42.30 27.17 -22.98
CA ASP A 261 43.08 26.13 -22.32
C ASP A 261 42.72 26.00 -20.84
N ALA A 262 42.48 27.14 -20.17
CA ALA A 262 42.00 27.15 -18.78
C ALA A 262 40.58 26.59 -18.65
N ALA A 263 39.71 26.92 -19.58
CA ALA A 263 38.32 26.42 -19.59
C ALA A 263 38.26 24.88 -19.77
N ILE A 264 39.04 24.35 -20.70
CA ILE A 264 39.15 22.91 -20.93
C ILE A 264 39.76 22.18 -19.72
N SER A 265 40.80 22.74 -19.13
CA SER A 265 41.41 22.17 -17.91
C SER A 265 40.41 22.11 -16.74
N ASN A 266 39.61 23.18 -16.54
CA ASN A 266 38.54 23.19 -15.54
C ASN A 266 37.44 22.19 -15.83
N LEU A 267 37.07 22.03 -17.10
CA LEU A 267 36.09 21.03 -17.54
C LEU A 267 36.54 19.61 -17.19
N LEU A 268 37.77 19.26 -17.52
CA LEU A 268 38.37 17.96 -17.21
C LEU A 268 38.39 17.70 -15.70
N ARG A 269 38.75 18.72 -14.90
CA ARG A 269 38.74 18.64 -13.43
C ARG A 269 37.35 18.38 -12.88
N ILE A 270 36.31 19.02 -13.43
CA ILE A 270 34.91 18.81 -13.01
C ILE A 270 34.47 17.38 -13.36
N ILE A 271 34.81 16.90 -14.54
CA ILE A 271 34.47 15.54 -15.00
C ILE A 271 35.18 14.49 -14.15
N SER A 272 36.49 14.63 -13.92
CA SER A 272 37.23 13.73 -13.02
C SER A 272 36.61 13.68 -11.62
N GLY A 273 36.26 14.82 -11.04
CA GLY A 273 35.66 14.89 -9.72
C GLY A 273 34.27 14.24 -9.66
N TYR A 274 33.52 14.26 -10.75
CA TYR A 274 32.20 13.60 -10.79
C TYR A 274 32.28 12.07 -10.87
N PHE A 275 33.23 11.58 -11.70
CA PHE A 275 33.40 10.13 -11.87
C PHE A 275 34.37 9.52 -10.84
N ASP A 276 34.87 10.31 -9.89
CA ASP A 276 35.92 9.90 -8.95
C ASP A 276 37.15 9.31 -9.67
N GLY A 277 37.47 9.92 -10.82
CA GLY A 277 38.48 9.42 -11.73
C GLY A 277 39.85 10.05 -11.44
N ASP A 278 40.87 9.24 -11.45
CA ASP A 278 42.26 9.67 -11.24
C ASP A 278 42.78 10.60 -12.34
N ARG A 279 42.30 10.38 -13.60
CA ARG A 279 42.69 11.16 -14.78
C ARG A 279 41.48 11.38 -15.70
N SER A 280 41.53 12.50 -16.41
CA SER A 280 40.68 12.74 -17.59
C SER A 280 41.50 13.46 -18.65
N TYR A 281 41.29 13.11 -19.91
CA TYR A 281 42.02 13.70 -21.00
C TYR A 281 41.22 13.78 -22.29
N ILE A 282 41.64 14.65 -23.20
CA ILE A 282 41.10 14.79 -24.53
C ILE A 282 42.13 14.32 -25.52
N VAL A 283 41.76 13.38 -26.37
CA VAL A 283 42.62 12.85 -27.43
C VAL A 283 42.12 13.38 -28.76
N GLN A 284 43.01 14.03 -29.48
CA GLN A 284 42.78 14.48 -30.84
C GLN A 284 43.28 13.43 -31.84
N ILE A 285 42.45 13.10 -32.80
CA ILE A 285 42.76 12.09 -33.85
C ILE A 285 43.10 12.81 -35.14
N ASP A 286 44.29 12.53 -35.72
CA ASP A 286 44.70 12.92 -37.07
C ASP A 286 44.55 11.72 -38.01
N GLU A 287 43.42 11.63 -38.69
CA GLU A 287 43.14 10.56 -39.68
C GLU A 287 44.12 10.52 -40.84
N LYS A 288 44.71 11.67 -41.22
CA LYS A 288 45.64 11.70 -42.38
C LYS A 288 47.00 11.10 -42.03
N ARG A 289 47.45 11.32 -40.77
CA ARG A 289 48.71 10.78 -40.28
C ARG A 289 48.56 9.44 -39.60
N ASN A 290 47.29 9.00 -39.37
CA ASN A 290 46.92 7.78 -38.65
C ASN A 290 47.48 7.72 -37.24
N VAL A 291 47.42 8.87 -36.50
CA VAL A 291 47.90 9.00 -35.15
C VAL A 291 46.90 9.71 -34.26
N CYS A 292 47.00 9.48 -32.97
CA CYS A 292 46.28 10.25 -31.96
C CYS A 292 47.24 10.92 -30.98
N THR A 293 46.81 12.03 -30.39
CA THR A 293 47.60 12.85 -29.48
C THR A 293 46.76 13.30 -28.30
N ASN A 294 47.27 13.12 -27.09
CA ASN A 294 46.66 13.67 -25.87
C ASN A 294 46.92 15.19 -25.84
N THR A 295 45.87 15.97 -26.15
CA THR A 295 45.97 17.44 -26.20
C THR A 295 45.76 18.09 -24.87
N TYR A 296 44.84 17.59 -24.06
CA TYR A 296 44.55 18.10 -22.72
C TYR A 296 44.45 16.97 -21.72
N GLU A 297 45.00 17.17 -20.52
CA GLU A 297 44.93 16.21 -19.43
C GLU A 297 44.75 16.92 -18.09
N TYR A 298 43.91 16.33 -17.26
CA TYR A 298 43.83 16.59 -15.83
C TYR A 298 44.23 15.32 -15.08
N ALA A 299 45.20 15.39 -14.20
CA ALA A 299 45.58 14.33 -13.29
C ALA A 299 45.38 14.80 -11.85
N MET A 300 44.82 13.92 -11.00
CA MET A 300 44.64 14.19 -9.58
C MET A 300 45.99 14.33 -8.86
N ASN A 301 45.99 15.02 -7.71
CA ASN A 301 47.21 15.17 -6.92
C ASN A 301 47.77 13.79 -6.51
N GLY A 302 49.03 13.55 -6.87
CA GLY A 302 49.72 12.27 -6.63
C GLY A 302 49.62 11.25 -7.78
N VAL A 303 48.88 11.56 -8.83
CA VAL A 303 48.83 10.77 -10.05
C VAL A 303 49.77 11.34 -11.10
N THR A 304 50.57 10.49 -11.73
CA THR A 304 51.52 10.91 -12.79
C THR A 304 50.75 11.30 -14.05
N ALA A 305 51.05 12.46 -14.62
CA ALA A 305 50.51 12.87 -15.91
C ALA A 305 51.14 12.04 -17.05
N GLU A 306 50.30 11.64 -18.03
CA GLU A 306 50.73 10.84 -19.19
C GLU A 306 50.69 11.63 -20.50
N LYS A 307 50.38 12.92 -20.45
CA LYS A 307 50.26 13.77 -21.63
C LYS A 307 51.46 13.67 -22.56
N ASP A 308 52.67 13.74 -21.99
CA ASP A 308 53.92 13.73 -22.77
C ASP A 308 54.20 12.33 -23.34
N ASN A 309 53.72 11.27 -22.73
CA ASN A 309 53.89 9.89 -23.18
C ASN A 309 52.88 9.49 -24.26
N LEU A 310 51.76 10.20 -24.36
CA LEU A 310 50.68 9.91 -25.29
C LEU A 310 50.66 10.89 -26.48
N GLN A 311 51.80 11.07 -27.11
CA GLN A 311 51.97 11.94 -28.28
C GLN A 311 52.17 11.08 -29.52
N GLU A 312 51.47 11.40 -30.63
CA GLU A 312 51.56 10.73 -31.94
C GLU A 312 51.44 9.19 -31.83
N VAL A 313 50.56 8.68 -30.98
CA VAL A 313 50.32 7.25 -30.81
C VAL A 313 49.65 6.68 -32.09
N PRO A 314 50.14 5.58 -32.66
CA PRO A 314 49.56 4.97 -33.88
C PRO A 314 48.10 4.50 -33.60
N MET A 315 47.21 4.82 -34.54
CA MET A 315 45.77 4.43 -34.42
C MET A 315 45.53 2.92 -34.38
N GLU A 316 46.48 2.13 -34.90
CA GLU A 316 46.43 0.66 -34.87
C GLU A 316 46.35 0.13 -33.41
N MET A 317 46.92 0.85 -32.45
CA MET A 317 46.86 0.51 -31.02
C MET A 317 45.43 0.76 -30.41
N LEU A 318 44.58 1.51 -31.12
CA LEU A 318 43.26 1.92 -30.65
C LEU A 318 42.12 1.29 -31.47
N ASP A 319 42.41 0.33 -32.37
CA ASP A 319 41.40 -0.22 -33.29
C ASP A 319 40.16 -0.76 -32.54
N ILE A 320 40.32 -1.47 -31.43
CA ILE A 320 39.24 -2.00 -30.63
C ILE A 320 38.36 -0.87 -30.04
N TRP A 321 38.99 0.21 -29.57
CA TRP A 321 38.27 1.35 -29.02
C TRP A 321 37.54 2.12 -30.13
N MET A 322 38.17 2.32 -31.27
CA MET A 322 37.60 3.04 -32.39
C MET A 322 36.39 2.35 -33.00
N ASP A 323 36.38 1.04 -33.03
CA ASP A 323 35.20 0.25 -33.49
C ASP A 323 34.03 0.42 -32.51
N SER A 324 34.29 0.44 -31.21
CA SER A 324 33.26 0.67 -30.21
C SER A 324 32.75 2.11 -30.25
N PHE A 325 33.61 3.09 -30.37
CA PHE A 325 33.23 4.51 -30.51
C PHE A 325 32.39 4.75 -31.77
N ARG A 326 32.71 4.16 -32.90
CA ARG A 326 31.95 4.29 -34.13
C ARG A 326 30.55 3.66 -34.03
N LYS A 327 30.43 2.53 -33.32
CA LYS A 327 29.16 1.80 -33.16
C LYS A 327 28.27 2.36 -32.05
N ASN A 328 28.86 2.68 -30.91
CA ASN A 328 28.14 2.94 -29.66
C ASN A 328 28.35 4.37 -29.11
N GLY A 329 29.31 5.14 -29.64
CA GLY A 329 29.70 6.45 -29.11
C GLY A 329 30.48 6.39 -27.80
N LEU A 330 30.76 5.20 -27.29
CA LEU A 330 31.55 4.99 -26.07
C LEU A 330 32.20 3.61 -26.07
N TYR A 331 33.29 3.51 -25.31
CA TYR A 331 33.90 2.25 -24.93
C TYR A 331 34.10 2.25 -23.42
N TYR A 332 33.62 1.21 -22.75
CA TYR A 332 33.68 1.06 -21.29
C TYR A 332 34.38 -0.24 -20.92
N ILE A 333 35.42 -0.14 -20.11
CA ILE A 333 36.18 -1.26 -19.59
C ILE A 333 35.91 -1.33 -18.09
N PRO A 334 35.13 -2.34 -17.60
CA PRO A 334 34.80 -2.45 -16.17
C PRO A 334 36.01 -2.83 -15.32
N ASP A 335 36.93 -3.65 -15.86
CA ASP A 335 38.14 -4.08 -15.18
C ASP A 335 39.26 -4.27 -16.22
N ILE A 336 40.36 -3.50 -16.05
CA ILE A 336 41.51 -3.52 -16.97
C ILE A 336 42.29 -4.85 -16.85
N GLU A 337 42.28 -5.48 -15.67
CA GLU A 337 43.03 -6.74 -15.46
C GLU A 337 42.34 -7.94 -16.12
N GLU A 338 41.03 -7.90 -16.30
CA GLU A 338 40.25 -8.97 -16.94
C GLU A 338 40.26 -8.92 -18.47
N GLU A 339 40.56 -7.77 -19.06
CA GLU A 339 40.55 -7.57 -20.52
C GLU A 339 41.89 -7.96 -21.16
N GLN A 340 42.07 -9.26 -21.41
CA GLN A 340 43.23 -9.78 -22.13
C GLN A 340 43.23 -9.23 -23.57
N GLY A 341 44.04 -8.21 -23.82
CA GLY A 341 44.24 -7.63 -25.16
C GLY A 341 43.93 -6.15 -25.28
N ALA A 342 43.47 -5.47 -24.27
CA ALA A 342 43.46 -4.03 -24.26
C ALA A 342 44.93 -3.56 -24.16
N ALA A 343 45.43 -2.90 -25.21
CA ALA A 343 46.69 -2.17 -25.10
C ALA A 343 46.55 -1.15 -23.99
N VAL A 344 47.16 -1.41 -22.83
CA VAL A 344 47.25 -0.45 -21.74
C VAL A 344 48.21 0.63 -22.24
N LEU A 345 47.63 1.77 -22.62
CA LEU A 345 48.40 2.99 -22.86
C LEU A 345 48.73 3.62 -21.53
#